data_3c73fcc9364ae3e934415614e2f5d6a8
#
_entry.id   3c73fcc9364ae3e934415614e2f5d6a8
#
_cell.length_a   1.000
_cell.length_b   1.000
_cell.length_c   1.000
_cell.angle_alpha   90.00
_cell.angle_beta   90.00
_cell.angle_gamma   90.00
#
_symmetry.space_group_name_H-M   'P 1'
#
loop_
_entity.id
_entity.type
_entity.pdbx_description
1 polymer ?
#
loop_
_entity_poly.entity_id
_entity_poly.type
_entity_poly.pdbx_seq_one_letter_code
_entity_poly.pdbx_strand_id
1 'polypeptide(L)'
;MRFLHLSDLHLGKRVCEFSMLDDQRYILEQILSLLDTHPVDAVLLAGDLYDKPVPPAEAVRLLDWFLTALAERKLPVFAISGNHDSADRIAFGSHLLAESRVYMSPVFTGAPEPIPLADEYGPVDIYLLPFLKPATVRHVWPEEPAESTQSYSDALGCVLRHCKRDPAHRSLLVAHQFVAGAAVCESEEPSVGGLDSVDVSLFEGFDYVALGHLHSPQKVGRDTARYCGTPLKYSFSEAGQQKSVTFVELGPKGSVSITTEPLTPLHDLRELRGSYMELTDRRAYEGTATDDYLHITLTDEQDIPDALARLRVLYPNLMRLDYDNRRTREQQTVEGPARAEQQTPLEHFAAFYQLQNNQPLSEEQAAFCQQLIESIWKGEDDA
;
A
#
# COMPACT_ATOMS: atom_id res chain seq x y z
N MET A 1 12.89 -15.39 -22.08
CA MET A 1 12.76 -15.58 -20.63
C MET A 1 11.43 -15.05 -20.14
N ARG A 2 10.82 -15.78 -19.20
CA ARG A 2 9.56 -15.40 -18.58
C ARG A 2 9.74 -15.15 -17.07
N PHE A 3 9.26 -14.02 -16.57
CA PHE A 3 9.38 -13.60 -15.18
C PHE A 3 8.01 -13.46 -14.54
N LEU A 4 7.92 -13.80 -13.23
CA LEU A 4 6.81 -13.36 -12.38
C LEU A 4 7.25 -12.09 -11.66
N HIS A 5 6.47 -11.03 -11.77
CA HIS A 5 6.70 -9.77 -11.07
C HIS A 5 5.65 -9.60 -9.96
N LEU A 6 6.14 -9.50 -8.73
CA LEU A 6 5.42 -9.23 -7.49
C LEU A 6 6.06 -8.04 -6.76
N SER A 7 5.29 -7.34 -5.95
CA SER A 7 5.77 -6.30 -5.02
C SER A 7 4.82 -6.13 -3.85
N ASP A 8 5.22 -5.33 -2.89
CA ASP A 8 4.37 -4.79 -1.83
C ASP A 8 3.61 -5.91 -1.09
N LEU A 9 4.34 -6.97 -0.70
CA LEU A 9 3.77 -8.09 0.05
C LEU A 9 3.27 -7.65 1.44
N HIS A 10 3.94 -6.65 2.03
CA HIS A 10 3.63 -6.10 3.35
C HIS A 10 3.35 -7.17 4.40
N LEU A 11 4.19 -8.21 4.46
CA LEU A 11 3.97 -9.32 5.38
C LEU A 11 3.92 -8.85 6.83
N GLY A 12 2.87 -9.26 7.53
CA GLY A 12 2.59 -8.83 8.89
C GLY A 12 1.71 -7.57 9.00
N LYS A 13 1.16 -7.08 7.88
CA LYS A 13 0.23 -5.95 7.86
C LYS A 13 -1.02 -6.22 8.69
N ARG A 14 -1.50 -5.17 9.33
CA ARG A 14 -2.80 -5.14 9.99
C ARG A 14 -3.66 -4.05 9.34
N VAL A 15 -4.90 -4.38 9.05
CA VAL A 15 -5.90 -3.42 8.55
C VAL A 15 -6.98 -3.28 9.62
N CYS A 16 -7.26 -2.07 10.11
CA CYS A 16 -8.20 -1.83 11.20
C CYS A 16 -8.05 -2.83 12.37
N GLU A 17 -6.82 -3.07 12.81
CA GLU A 17 -6.43 -4.03 13.86
C GLU A 17 -6.60 -5.53 13.51
N PHE A 18 -7.14 -5.90 12.37
CA PHE A 18 -7.19 -7.28 11.90
C PHE A 18 -5.85 -7.69 11.29
N SER A 19 -5.35 -8.86 11.68
CA SER A 19 -4.13 -9.43 11.10
C SER A 19 -4.43 -9.99 9.72
N MET A 20 -3.59 -9.65 8.74
CA MET A 20 -3.72 -10.15 7.36
C MET A 20 -2.87 -11.41 7.11
N LEU A 21 -2.19 -11.98 8.13
CA LEU A 21 -1.20 -13.04 7.93
C LEU A 21 -1.78 -14.32 7.30
N ASP A 22 -3.00 -14.71 7.68
CA ASP A 22 -3.64 -15.92 7.13
C ASP A 22 -4.00 -15.69 5.66
N ASP A 23 -4.54 -14.52 5.33
CA ASP A 23 -4.82 -14.11 3.95
C ASP A 23 -3.53 -13.99 3.12
N GLN A 24 -2.47 -13.46 3.71
CA GLN A 24 -1.16 -13.37 3.08
C GLN A 24 -0.57 -14.76 2.78
N ARG A 25 -0.71 -15.71 3.70
CA ARG A 25 -0.31 -17.09 3.45
C ARG A 25 -1.12 -17.70 2.31
N TYR A 26 -2.44 -17.58 2.37
CA TYR A 26 -3.34 -18.11 1.35
C TYR A 26 -3.01 -17.58 -0.05
N ILE A 27 -2.78 -16.27 -0.18
CA ILE A 27 -2.49 -15.67 -1.48
C ILE A 27 -1.10 -16.09 -2.00
N LEU A 28 -0.11 -16.27 -1.13
CA LEU A 28 1.20 -16.80 -1.52
C LEU A 28 1.11 -18.27 -1.95
N GLU A 29 0.27 -19.09 -1.32
CA GLU A 29 -0.02 -20.47 -1.75
C GLU A 29 -0.67 -20.48 -3.15
N GLN A 30 -1.60 -19.55 -3.42
CA GLN A 30 -2.21 -19.39 -4.75
C GLN A 30 -1.16 -19.00 -5.80
N ILE A 31 -0.25 -18.08 -5.47
CA ILE A 31 0.86 -17.66 -6.36
C ILE A 31 1.77 -18.86 -6.66
N LEU A 32 2.14 -19.67 -5.67
CA LEU A 32 2.93 -20.88 -5.89
C LEU A 32 2.21 -21.88 -6.82
N SER A 33 0.90 -22.02 -6.65
CA SER A 33 0.08 -22.90 -7.53
C SER A 33 0.00 -22.35 -8.96
N LEU A 34 -0.02 -21.02 -9.14
CA LEU A 34 0.06 -20.41 -10.46
C LEU A 34 1.40 -20.69 -11.14
N LEU A 35 2.51 -20.69 -10.39
CA LEU A 35 3.83 -21.04 -10.92
C LEU A 35 3.91 -22.50 -11.41
N ASP A 36 3.17 -23.41 -10.79
CA ASP A 36 3.13 -24.82 -11.20
C ASP A 36 2.36 -24.99 -12.54
N THR A 37 1.43 -24.09 -12.87
CA THR A 37 0.65 -24.10 -14.11
C THR A 37 1.18 -23.13 -15.17
N HIS A 38 1.86 -22.08 -14.75
CA HIS A 38 2.46 -21.03 -15.60
C HIS A 38 3.97 -20.93 -15.31
N PRO A 39 4.76 -21.87 -15.83
CA PRO A 39 6.21 -21.90 -15.51
C PRO A 39 6.89 -20.60 -15.92
N VAL A 40 7.81 -20.16 -15.06
CA VAL A 40 8.66 -18.98 -15.26
C VAL A 40 10.12 -19.33 -15.09
N ASP A 41 11.00 -18.50 -15.59
CA ASP A 41 12.45 -18.65 -15.44
C ASP A 41 12.96 -17.99 -14.16
N ALA A 42 12.25 -16.99 -13.61
CA ALA A 42 12.61 -16.30 -12.38
C ALA A 42 11.43 -15.51 -11.78
N VAL A 43 11.59 -15.11 -10.50
CA VAL A 43 10.64 -14.28 -9.74
C VAL A 43 11.30 -12.97 -9.35
N LEU A 44 10.59 -11.86 -9.56
CA LEU A 44 10.99 -10.50 -9.17
C LEU A 44 10.12 -10.05 -8.00
N LEU A 45 10.74 -9.62 -6.90
CA LEU A 45 10.08 -9.06 -5.73
C LEU A 45 10.52 -7.60 -5.58
N ALA A 46 9.68 -6.68 -6.04
CA ALA A 46 10.05 -5.27 -6.17
C ALA A 46 9.80 -4.44 -4.90
N GLY A 47 10.25 -4.93 -3.74
CA GLY A 47 10.27 -4.21 -2.47
C GLY A 47 9.02 -4.37 -1.63
N ASP A 48 9.05 -3.78 -0.43
CA ASP A 48 8.07 -3.84 0.64
C ASP A 48 7.64 -5.29 0.94
N LEU A 49 8.67 -6.10 1.25
CA LEU A 49 8.47 -7.49 1.64
C LEU A 49 7.76 -7.58 2.99
N TYR A 50 8.08 -6.67 3.91
CA TYR A 50 7.44 -6.54 5.21
C TYR A 50 6.67 -5.22 5.34
N ASP A 51 5.66 -5.21 6.21
CA ASP A 51 4.89 -3.99 6.52
C ASP A 51 5.69 -2.98 7.37
N LYS A 52 6.71 -3.44 8.10
CA LYS A 52 7.49 -2.59 9.01
C LYS A 52 8.97 -2.99 9.00
N PRO A 53 9.88 -2.03 9.28
CA PRO A 53 11.33 -2.30 9.35
C PRO A 53 11.71 -3.36 10.41
N VAL A 54 10.87 -3.54 11.44
CA VAL A 54 10.97 -4.62 12.44
C VAL A 54 9.72 -5.46 12.36
N PRO A 55 9.70 -6.49 11.48
CA PRO A 55 8.54 -7.34 11.28
C PRO A 55 8.29 -8.27 12.47
N PRO A 56 7.04 -8.69 12.71
CA PRO A 56 6.75 -9.74 13.68
C PRO A 56 7.33 -11.09 13.22
N ALA A 57 7.63 -11.96 14.17
CA ALA A 57 8.28 -13.25 13.89
C ALA A 57 7.45 -14.12 12.92
N GLU A 58 6.13 -14.02 12.96
CA GLU A 58 5.21 -14.73 12.06
C GLU A 58 5.42 -14.30 10.60
N ALA A 59 5.60 -13.00 10.36
CA ALA A 59 5.87 -12.46 9.02
C ALA A 59 7.24 -12.94 8.50
N VAL A 60 8.25 -12.98 9.37
CA VAL A 60 9.58 -13.50 9.03
C VAL A 60 9.50 -14.98 8.62
N ARG A 61 8.76 -15.80 9.39
CA ARG A 61 8.55 -17.21 9.04
C ARG A 61 7.76 -17.39 7.75
N LEU A 62 6.83 -16.48 7.46
CA LEU A 62 6.05 -16.54 6.22
C LEU A 62 6.90 -16.21 4.99
N LEU A 63 7.76 -15.20 5.06
CA LEU A 63 8.71 -14.89 3.98
C LEU A 63 9.71 -16.02 3.77
N ASP A 64 10.30 -16.54 4.86
CA ASP A 64 11.24 -17.67 4.81
C ASP A 64 10.61 -18.89 4.12
N TRP A 65 9.38 -19.24 4.51
CA TRP A 65 8.63 -20.33 3.88
C TRP A 65 8.42 -20.08 2.38
N PHE A 66 8.02 -18.85 1.99
CA PHE A 66 7.77 -18.52 0.60
C PHE A 66 9.04 -18.59 -0.26
N LEU A 67 10.14 -17.99 0.23
CA LEU A 67 11.45 -18.04 -0.45
C LEU A 67 11.96 -19.48 -0.56
N THR A 68 11.80 -20.28 0.47
CA THR A 68 12.15 -21.71 0.48
C THR A 68 11.36 -22.48 -0.58
N ALA A 69 10.04 -22.26 -0.66
CA ALA A 69 9.18 -22.90 -1.66
C ALA A 69 9.54 -22.52 -3.10
N LEU A 70 10.01 -21.29 -3.33
CA LEU A 70 10.56 -20.86 -4.63
C LEU A 70 11.91 -21.51 -4.93
N ALA A 71 12.80 -21.58 -3.95
CA ALA A 71 14.12 -22.21 -4.09
C ALA A 71 14.00 -23.73 -4.35
N GLU A 72 13.06 -24.43 -3.71
CA GLU A 72 12.75 -25.84 -3.98
C GLU A 72 12.31 -26.08 -5.43
N ARG A 73 11.60 -25.11 -6.02
CA ARG A 73 11.26 -25.09 -7.46
C ARG A 73 12.43 -24.73 -8.37
N LYS A 74 13.62 -24.45 -7.78
CA LYS A 74 14.84 -23.99 -8.46
C LYS A 74 14.66 -22.70 -9.25
N LEU A 75 13.69 -21.87 -8.84
CA LEU A 75 13.43 -20.57 -9.42
C LEU A 75 14.40 -19.54 -8.83
N PRO A 76 15.18 -18.82 -9.64
CA PRO A 76 15.90 -17.64 -9.18
C PRO A 76 14.91 -16.59 -8.67
N VAL A 77 15.25 -15.98 -7.55
CA VAL A 77 14.48 -14.90 -6.95
C VAL A 77 15.34 -13.64 -6.92
N PHE A 78 14.81 -12.54 -7.39
CA PHE A 78 15.45 -11.23 -7.40
C PHE A 78 14.60 -10.28 -6.54
N ALA A 79 15.08 -9.99 -5.33
CA ALA A 79 14.34 -9.21 -4.35
C ALA A 79 15.09 -7.94 -3.93
N ILE A 80 14.36 -6.87 -3.76
CA ILE A 80 14.87 -5.61 -3.23
C ILE A 80 14.14 -5.21 -1.95
N SER A 81 14.73 -4.32 -1.15
CA SER A 81 14.03 -3.64 -0.08
C SER A 81 13.25 -2.42 -0.60
N GLY A 82 12.03 -2.24 -0.08
CA GLY A 82 11.23 -1.04 -0.29
C GLY A 82 11.41 -0.01 0.83
N ASN A 83 10.48 0.95 0.93
CA ASN A 83 10.53 2.01 1.95
C ASN A 83 10.02 1.56 3.33
N HIS A 84 9.21 0.52 3.42
CA HIS A 84 8.76 -0.11 4.67
C HIS A 84 9.80 -1.08 5.23
N ASP A 85 10.68 -1.61 4.39
CA ASP A 85 11.70 -2.57 4.80
C ASP A 85 12.91 -1.91 5.49
N SER A 86 13.61 -2.69 6.31
CA SER A 86 15.00 -2.38 6.69
C SER A 86 15.96 -2.97 5.68
N ALA A 87 16.67 -2.14 4.92
CA ALA A 87 17.64 -2.58 3.92
C ALA A 87 18.69 -3.54 4.53
N ASP A 88 19.17 -3.26 5.76
CA ASP A 88 20.14 -4.12 6.46
C ASP A 88 19.56 -5.51 6.78
N ARG A 89 18.28 -5.58 7.14
CA ARG A 89 17.63 -6.87 7.45
C ARG A 89 17.35 -7.68 6.19
N ILE A 90 16.95 -7.03 5.10
CA ILE A 90 16.75 -7.68 3.80
C ILE A 90 18.09 -8.16 3.23
N ALA A 91 19.15 -7.37 3.36
CA ALA A 91 20.49 -7.75 2.92
C ALA A 91 21.16 -8.84 3.78
N PHE A 92 20.60 -9.13 4.97
CA PHE A 92 21.20 -10.13 5.87
C PHE A 92 21.26 -11.52 5.22
N GLY A 93 22.45 -12.08 5.18
CA GLY A 93 22.69 -13.41 4.60
C GLY A 93 22.62 -13.44 3.06
N SER A 94 22.54 -12.31 2.36
CA SER A 94 22.39 -12.23 0.89
C SER A 94 23.42 -13.06 0.12
N HIS A 95 24.68 -13.09 0.57
CA HIS A 95 25.74 -13.91 -0.06
C HIS A 95 25.47 -15.41 0.07
N LEU A 96 24.95 -15.86 1.21
CA LEU A 96 24.59 -17.27 1.42
C LEU A 96 23.37 -17.66 0.60
N LEU A 97 22.37 -16.78 0.57
CA LEU A 97 21.13 -16.97 -0.22
C LEU A 97 21.40 -17.02 -1.73
N ALA A 98 22.38 -16.27 -2.20
CA ALA A 98 22.77 -16.26 -3.61
C ALA A 98 23.25 -17.64 -4.11
N GLU A 99 23.83 -18.48 -3.26
CA GLU A 99 24.18 -19.88 -3.60
C GLU A 99 22.93 -20.72 -3.92
N SER A 100 21.79 -20.37 -3.32
CA SER A 100 20.47 -20.95 -3.61
C SER A 100 19.71 -20.18 -4.69
N ARG A 101 20.37 -19.26 -5.42
CA ARG A 101 19.80 -18.38 -6.46
C ARG A 101 18.73 -17.43 -5.92
N VAL A 102 18.76 -17.09 -4.63
CA VAL A 102 17.94 -16.04 -4.05
C VAL A 102 18.81 -14.80 -3.87
N TYR A 103 18.63 -13.83 -4.78
CA TYR A 103 19.42 -12.61 -4.84
C TYR A 103 18.65 -11.49 -4.14
N MET A 104 19.10 -11.16 -2.91
CA MET A 104 18.57 -10.03 -2.15
C MET A 104 19.43 -8.80 -2.42
N SER A 105 18.82 -7.64 -2.67
CA SER A 105 19.58 -6.40 -2.86
C SER A 105 20.45 -6.12 -1.63
N PRO A 106 21.72 -5.74 -1.82
CA PRO A 106 22.54 -5.25 -0.72
C PRO A 106 22.00 -3.90 -0.20
N VAL A 107 22.49 -3.48 0.95
CA VAL A 107 22.39 -2.07 1.35
C VAL A 107 23.07 -1.23 0.27
N PHE A 108 22.46 -0.10 -0.08
CA PHE A 108 23.01 0.76 -1.14
C PHE A 108 24.38 1.32 -0.76
N THR A 109 25.38 0.93 -1.52
CA THR A 109 26.78 1.39 -1.38
C THR A 109 27.37 1.91 -2.70
N GLY A 110 26.57 1.93 -3.77
CA GLY A 110 26.94 2.35 -5.11
C GLY A 110 25.94 1.88 -6.16
N ALA A 111 26.24 2.15 -7.42
CA ALA A 111 25.37 1.70 -8.51
C ALA A 111 25.24 0.16 -8.53
N PRO A 112 24.04 -0.38 -8.77
CA PRO A 112 23.83 -1.81 -8.79
C PRO A 112 24.62 -2.46 -9.94
N GLU A 113 25.33 -3.54 -9.64
CA GLU A 113 25.98 -4.37 -10.65
C GLU A 113 24.94 -5.35 -11.23
N PRO A 114 25.03 -5.67 -12.54
CA PRO A 114 24.11 -6.60 -13.18
C PRO A 114 24.29 -8.04 -12.70
N ILE A 115 23.19 -8.73 -12.45
CA ILE A 115 23.17 -10.18 -12.24
C ILE A 115 22.80 -10.83 -13.58
N PRO A 116 23.72 -11.55 -14.23
CA PRO A 116 23.50 -12.05 -15.58
C PRO A 116 22.66 -13.33 -15.58
N LEU A 117 21.68 -13.39 -16.48
CA LEU A 117 21.00 -14.59 -16.95
C LEU A 117 21.21 -14.73 -18.45
N ALA A 118 20.86 -15.87 -19.04
CA ALA A 118 20.89 -16.07 -20.49
C ALA A 118 19.84 -17.09 -20.95
N ASP A 119 19.32 -16.89 -22.17
CA ASP A 119 18.48 -17.83 -22.90
C ASP A 119 18.87 -17.87 -24.39
N GLU A 120 18.03 -18.46 -25.22
CA GLU A 120 18.26 -18.57 -26.68
C GLU A 120 18.41 -17.22 -27.39
N TYR A 121 17.91 -16.12 -26.83
CA TYR A 121 18.03 -14.77 -27.36
C TYR A 121 19.25 -14.00 -26.83
N GLY A 122 20.09 -14.63 -26.01
CA GLY A 122 21.33 -14.06 -25.48
C GLY A 122 21.20 -13.63 -24.01
N PRO A 123 22.10 -12.74 -23.53
CA PRO A 123 22.16 -12.33 -22.15
C PRO A 123 21.00 -11.42 -21.73
N VAL A 124 20.64 -11.53 -20.43
CA VAL A 124 19.70 -10.65 -19.72
C VAL A 124 20.37 -10.19 -18.44
N ASP A 125 20.56 -8.89 -18.29
CA ASP A 125 21.16 -8.27 -17.11
C ASP A 125 20.04 -7.78 -16.17
N ILE A 126 20.03 -8.31 -14.94
CA ILE A 126 19.05 -7.93 -13.90
C ILE A 126 19.73 -6.97 -12.94
N TYR A 127 19.15 -5.78 -12.76
CA TYR A 127 19.63 -4.75 -11.84
C TYR A 127 18.68 -4.65 -10.64
N LEU A 128 19.21 -4.78 -9.42
CA LEU A 128 18.47 -4.67 -8.17
C LEU A 128 18.72 -3.31 -7.53
N LEU A 129 17.74 -2.43 -7.58
CA LEU A 129 17.82 -1.08 -7.02
C LEU A 129 16.83 -0.94 -5.86
N PRO A 130 17.29 -1.02 -4.59
CA PRO A 130 16.43 -0.84 -3.44
C PRO A 130 15.86 0.57 -3.39
N PHE A 131 14.87 0.80 -2.51
CA PHE A 131 14.35 2.14 -2.27
C PHE A 131 15.48 3.09 -1.85
N LEU A 132 15.54 4.24 -2.51
CA LEU A 132 16.57 5.24 -2.28
C LEU A 132 15.99 6.59 -1.89
N LYS A 133 16.60 7.21 -0.88
CA LYS A 133 16.40 8.62 -0.55
C LYS A 133 17.57 9.45 -1.06
N PRO A 134 17.36 10.72 -1.46
CA PRO A 134 18.45 11.61 -1.89
C PRO A 134 19.61 11.67 -0.91
N ALA A 135 19.32 11.68 0.40
CA ALA A 135 20.33 11.69 1.46
C ALA A 135 21.25 10.45 1.44
N THR A 136 20.68 9.27 1.09
CA THR A 136 21.46 8.02 0.98
C THR A 136 22.47 8.11 -0.16
N VAL A 137 22.04 8.63 -1.31
CA VAL A 137 22.91 8.78 -2.51
C VAL A 137 24.03 9.79 -2.21
N ARG A 138 23.72 10.94 -1.59
CA ARG A 138 24.73 11.92 -1.17
C ARG A 138 25.75 11.35 -0.19
N HIS A 139 25.32 10.47 0.69
CA HIS A 139 26.24 9.84 1.65
C HIS A 139 27.23 8.90 0.96
N VAL A 140 26.79 8.19 -0.04
CA VAL A 140 27.63 7.22 -0.79
C VAL A 140 28.57 7.94 -1.77
N TRP A 141 28.11 9.01 -2.40
CA TRP A 141 28.89 9.82 -3.36
C TRP A 141 28.92 11.29 -2.94
N PRO A 142 29.71 11.66 -1.89
CA PRO A 142 29.80 13.03 -1.40
C PRO A 142 30.49 13.99 -2.39
N GLU A 143 31.20 13.47 -3.38
CA GLU A 143 31.84 14.22 -4.45
C GLU A 143 30.90 14.64 -5.60
N GLU A 144 29.70 14.03 -5.68
CA GLU A 144 28.73 14.43 -6.69
C GLU A 144 28.21 15.86 -6.37
N PRO A 145 27.94 16.68 -7.41
CA PRO A 145 27.35 18.00 -7.21
C PRO A 145 26.04 17.93 -6.41
N ALA A 146 25.84 18.85 -5.48
CA ALA A 146 24.66 18.88 -4.63
C ALA A 146 23.34 18.90 -5.44
N GLU A 147 23.36 19.55 -6.60
CA GLU A 147 22.23 19.62 -7.53
C GLU A 147 21.85 18.26 -8.10
N SER A 148 22.79 17.33 -8.26
CA SER A 148 22.55 15.99 -8.79
C SER A 148 21.89 15.03 -7.81
N THR A 149 21.60 15.48 -6.58
CA THR A 149 21.00 14.67 -5.52
C THR A 149 19.99 15.47 -4.66
N GLN A 150 19.40 16.54 -5.21
CA GLN A 150 18.42 17.36 -4.47
C GLN A 150 17.07 16.67 -4.34
N SER A 151 16.51 16.25 -5.44
CA SER A 151 15.26 15.52 -5.53
C SER A 151 15.47 14.01 -5.64
N TYR A 152 14.39 13.25 -5.52
CA TYR A 152 14.40 11.80 -5.78
C TYR A 152 14.76 11.51 -7.25
N SER A 153 14.24 12.31 -8.20
CA SER A 153 14.61 12.20 -9.61
C SER A 153 16.10 12.44 -9.85
N ASP A 154 16.68 13.47 -9.24
CA ASP A 154 18.11 13.77 -9.39
C ASP A 154 18.97 12.64 -8.84
N ALA A 155 18.64 12.18 -7.62
CA ALA A 155 19.35 11.10 -6.94
C ALA A 155 19.28 9.79 -7.73
N LEU A 156 18.09 9.41 -8.20
CA LEU A 156 17.90 8.21 -9.01
C LEU A 156 18.64 8.34 -10.35
N GLY A 157 18.55 9.51 -11.02
CA GLY A 157 19.27 9.81 -12.24
C GLY A 157 20.79 9.71 -12.06
N CYS A 158 21.32 10.18 -10.91
CA CYS A 158 22.71 10.02 -10.54
C CYS A 158 23.10 8.54 -10.48
N VAL A 159 22.33 7.71 -9.75
CA VAL A 159 22.59 6.26 -9.64
C VAL A 159 22.55 5.56 -11.00
N LEU A 160 21.54 5.84 -11.81
CA LEU A 160 21.37 5.18 -13.11
C LEU A 160 22.43 5.57 -14.13
N ARG A 161 23.01 6.77 -14.06
CA ARG A 161 24.18 7.18 -14.85
C ARG A 161 25.45 6.37 -14.51
N HIS A 162 25.58 5.95 -13.25
CA HIS A 162 26.71 5.12 -12.81
C HIS A 162 26.52 3.63 -13.11
N CYS A 163 25.29 3.19 -13.47
CA CYS A 163 25.05 1.81 -13.87
C CYS A 163 25.78 1.48 -15.18
N LYS A 164 26.64 0.47 -15.12
CA LYS A 164 27.30 -0.06 -16.32
C LYS A 164 26.36 -0.97 -17.07
N ARG A 165 25.75 -0.47 -18.13
CA ARG A 165 24.86 -1.25 -18.99
C ARG A 165 25.52 -1.52 -20.33
N ASP A 166 25.41 -2.78 -20.82
CA ASP A 166 25.71 -3.12 -22.19
C ASP A 166 24.45 -2.92 -23.04
N PRO A 167 24.41 -1.97 -23.99
CA PRO A 167 23.23 -1.74 -24.81
C PRO A 167 22.87 -2.92 -25.72
N ALA A 168 23.79 -3.87 -25.95
CA ALA A 168 23.50 -5.09 -26.71
C ALA A 168 22.74 -6.14 -25.87
N HIS A 169 22.88 -6.10 -24.55
CA HIS A 169 22.18 -7.00 -23.65
C HIS A 169 20.73 -6.54 -23.42
N ARG A 170 19.82 -7.50 -23.23
CA ARG A 170 18.50 -7.22 -22.65
C ARG A 170 18.70 -6.85 -21.19
N SER A 171 17.99 -5.83 -20.72
CA SER A 171 18.16 -5.35 -19.35
C SER A 171 16.83 -5.16 -18.64
N LEU A 172 16.79 -5.60 -17.39
CA LEU A 172 15.65 -5.51 -16.51
C LEU A 172 16.06 -4.81 -15.22
N LEU A 173 15.30 -3.80 -14.83
CA LEU A 173 15.47 -3.09 -13.55
C LEU A 173 14.36 -3.50 -12.60
N VAL A 174 14.73 -3.90 -11.39
CA VAL A 174 13.79 -4.03 -10.24
C VAL A 174 14.01 -2.81 -9.36
N ALA A 175 12.98 -1.99 -9.15
CA ALA A 175 13.06 -0.76 -8.40
C ALA A 175 11.80 -0.51 -7.55
N HIS A 176 11.94 0.26 -6.48
CA HIS A 176 10.84 0.61 -5.60
C HIS A 176 10.82 2.13 -5.42
N GLN A 177 10.06 2.82 -6.28
CA GLN A 177 10.02 4.28 -6.32
C GLN A 177 8.64 4.78 -6.74
N PHE A 178 8.24 5.95 -6.25
CA PHE A 178 7.06 6.63 -6.75
C PHE A 178 7.37 7.37 -8.07
N VAL A 179 6.71 6.99 -9.15
CA VAL A 179 6.89 7.61 -10.47
C VAL A 179 5.79 8.63 -10.73
N ALA A 180 6.18 9.82 -11.16
CA ALA A 180 5.25 10.93 -11.41
C ALA A 180 4.16 10.53 -12.43
N GLY A 181 2.92 10.94 -12.14
CA GLY A 181 1.75 10.66 -12.99
C GLY A 181 1.08 9.30 -12.75
N ALA A 182 1.57 8.50 -11.82
CA ALA A 182 0.89 7.28 -11.38
C ALA A 182 -0.26 7.59 -10.41
N ALA A 183 -1.32 6.75 -10.42
CA ALA A 183 -2.44 6.84 -9.49
C ALA A 183 -2.06 6.23 -8.13
N VAL A 184 -2.45 6.89 -7.04
CA VAL A 184 -2.19 6.49 -5.66
C VAL A 184 -3.47 6.04 -4.95
N CYS A 185 -3.34 5.19 -3.93
CA CYS A 185 -4.40 4.77 -3.01
C CYS A 185 -4.17 5.38 -1.62
N GLU A 186 -5.18 5.33 -0.74
CA GLU A 186 -5.05 5.84 0.64
C GLU A 186 -4.06 5.07 1.52
N SER A 187 -3.73 3.84 1.14
CA SER A 187 -2.74 3.01 1.85
C SER A 187 -1.29 3.40 1.55
N GLU A 188 -1.07 4.26 0.57
CA GLU A 188 0.21 4.82 0.19
C GLU A 188 0.32 6.23 0.80
N GLU A 189 1.45 6.55 1.41
CA GLU A 189 1.71 7.86 2.02
C GLU A 189 2.63 8.69 1.10
N PRO A 190 2.10 9.32 0.03
CA PRO A 190 2.93 10.20 -0.80
C PRO A 190 3.36 11.42 0.01
N SER A 191 4.60 11.85 -0.18
CA SER A 191 5.09 13.09 0.44
C SER A 191 4.28 14.29 -0.03
N VAL A 192 4.04 15.24 0.87
CA VAL A 192 3.30 16.47 0.57
C VAL A 192 3.94 17.19 -0.62
N GLY A 193 3.14 17.42 -1.67
CA GLY A 193 3.59 18.09 -2.89
C GLY A 193 4.31 17.20 -3.92
N GLY A 194 4.33 15.86 -3.74
CA GLY A 194 4.94 14.93 -4.71
C GLY A 194 6.46 15.04 -4.82
N LEU A 195 7.11 15.52 -3.76
CA LEU A 195 8.58 15.76 -3.72
C LEU A 195 9.40 14.46 -3.81
N ASP A 196 8.79 13.31 -3.59
CA ASP A 196 9.37 11.97 -3.66
C ASP A 196 9.18 11.29 -5.02
N SER A 197 8.54 11.96 -5.98
CA SER A 197 8.31 11.40 -7.30
C SER A 197 9.56 11.44 -8.19
N VAL A 198 9.70 10.42 -9.03
CA VAL A 198 10.76 10.31 -10.03
C VAL A 198 10.19 10.39 -11.44
N ASP A 199 10.98 10.92 -12.38
CA ASP A 199 10.59 11.00 -13.78
C ASP A 199 10.75 9.64 -14.47
N VAL A 200 9.73 9.20 -15.19
CA VAL A 200 9.74 7.92 -15.92
C VAL A 200 10.83 7.83 -16.99
N SER A 201 11.26 8.96 -17.55
CA SER A 201 12.33 9.01 -18.56
C SER A 201 13.67 8.50 -18.05
N LEU A 202 13.90 8.51 -16.72
CA LEU A 202 15.11 7.95 -16.12
C LEU A 202 15.26 6.45 -16.38
N PHE A 203 14.18 5.76 -16.65
CA PHE A 203 14.17 4.32 -16.93
C PHE A 203 14.39 3.97 -18.41
N GLU A 204 14.68 4.96 -19.25
CA GLU A 204 14.99 4.71 -20.66
C GLU A 204 16.20 3.80 -20.82
N GLY A 205 16.12 2.90 -21.81
CA GLY A 205 17.17 1.93 -22.11
C GLY A 205 17.08 0.62 -21.34
N PHE A 206 16.17 0.47 -20.36
CA PHE A 206 15.78 -0.85 -19.83
C PHE A 206 14.64 -1.43 -20.67
N ASP A 207 14.72 -2.73 -21.00
CA ASP A 207 13.64 -3.40 -21.74
C ASP A 207 12.40 -3.55 -20.88
N TYR A 208 12.57 -3.84 -19.58
CA TYR A 208 11.48 -3.88 -18.59
C TYR A 208 11.91 -3.26 -17.26
N VAL A 209 10.99 -2.56 -16.62
CA VAL A 209 11.15 -2.00 -15.26
C VAL A 209 10.05 -2.55 -14.36
N ALA A 210 10.45 -3.40 -13.44
CA ALA A 210 9.58 -3.95 -12.40
C ALA A 210 9.53 -2.98 -11.23
N LEU A 211 8.41 -2.27 -11.09
CA LEU A 211 8.20 -1.25 -10.06
C LEU A 211 7.36 -1.81 -8.90
N GLY A 212 7.76 -1.51 -7.67
CA GLY A 212 6.96 -1.57 -6.47
C GLY A 212 6.73 -0.17 -5.89
N HIS A 213 6.00 -0.08 -4.80
CA HIS A 213 5.60 1.10 -4.05
C HIS A 213 4.11 1.44 -4.20
N LEU A 214 3.52 1.31 -5.38
CA LEU A 214 2.11 1.59 -5.60
C LEU A 214 1.28 0.32 -5.61
N HIS A 215 0.18 0.34 -4.86
CA HIS A 215 -0.66 -0.82 -4.59
C HIS A 215 -1.59 -1.18 -5.75
N SER A 216 -1.86 -0.23 -6.66
CA SER A 216 -2.67 -0.47 -7.87
C SER A 216 -1.81 -0.99 -9.02
N PRO A 217 -2.18 -2.13 -9.66
CA PRO A 217 -1.50 -2.58 -10.87
C PRO A 217 -1.71 -1.59 -12.00
N GLN A 218 -0.61 -0.99 -12.47
CA GLN A 218 -0.68 0.04 -13.52
C GLN A 218 0.64 0.18 -14.27
N LYS A 219 0.56 0.64 -15.50
CA LYS A 219 1.72 1.10 -16.27
C LYS A 219 1.99 2.58 -16.02
N VAL A 220 3.21 3.02 -16.18
CA VAL A 220 3.59 4.42 -16.10
C VAL A 220 4.49 4.81 -17.26
N GLY A 221 4.09 5.84 -18.01
CA GLY A 221 4.77 6.32 -19.21
C GLY A 221 4.74 5.34 -20.37
N ARG A 222 5.19 4.10 -20.18
CA ARG A 222 5.22 3.05 -21.20
C ARG A 222 4.75 1.71 -20.61
N ASP A 223 4.32 0.77 -21.46
CA ASP A 223 3.79 -0.53 -21.03
C ASP A 223 4.81 -1.37 -20.26
N THR A 224 6.09 -1.21 -20.59
CA THR A 224 7.21 -1.96 -20.02
C THR A 224 7.82 -1.33 -18.76
N ALA A 225 7.27 -0.22 -18.23
CA ALA A 225 7.51 0.29 -16.89
C ALA A 225 6.22 0.17 -16.10
N ARG A 226 6.18 -0.74 -15.11
CA ARG A 226 4.92 -1.17 -14.53
C ARG A 226 5.02 -1.47 -13.05
N TYR A 227 4.00 -1.04 -12.32
CA TYR A 227 3.65 -1.52 -10.98
C TYR A 227 2.81 -2.79 -11.11
N CYS A 228 3.17 -3.86 -10.42
CA CYS A 228 2.32 -5.05 -10.35
C CYS A 228 1.19 -4.88 -9.33
N GLY A 229 1.35 -3.96 -8.39
CA GLY A 229 0.46 -3.74 -7.26
C GLY A 229 0.63 -4.78 -6.15
N THR A 230 -0.10 -4.59 -5.06
CA THR A 230 -0.15 -5.54 -3.94
C THR A 230 -0.93 -6.81 -4.31
N PRO A 231 -0.59 -7.98 -3.77
CA PRO A 231 -1.34 -9.21 -4.01
C PRO A 231 -2.69 -9.25 -3.28
N LEU A 232 -2.86 -8.43 -2.24
CA LEU A 232 -4.09 -8.27 -1.46
C LEU A 232 -4.49 -6.79 -1.38
N LYS A 233 -5.75 -6.51 -1.07
CA LYS A 233 -6.21 -5.16 -0.74
C LYS A 233 -5.83 -4.82 0.71
N TYR A 234 -5.19 -3.68 0.91
CA TYR A 234 -4.75 -3.20 2.23
C TYR A 234 -5.43 -1.91 2.69
N SER A 235 -6.34 -1.38 1.88
CA SER A 235 -7.19 -0.22 2.18
C SER A 235 -8.55 -0.37 1.53
N PHE A 236 -9.59 0.23 2.13
CA PHE A 236 -10.93 0.29 1.52
C PHE A 236 -10.96 1.13 0.25
N SER A 237 -10.02 2.05 0.04
CA SER A 237 -9.86 2.72 -1.26
C SER A 237 -9.52 1.75 -2.41
N GLU A 238 -9.03 0.55 -2.07
CA GLU A 238 -8.73 -0.52 -3.02
C GLU A 238 -9.90 -1.50 -3.23
N ALA A 239 -11.05 -1.31 -2.53
CA ALA A 239 -12.18 -2.27 -2.53
C ALA A 239 -12.66 -2.62 -3.95
N GLY A 240 -12.65 -1.64 -4.87
CA GLY A 240 -13.03 -1.84 -6.27
C GLY A 240 -11.96 -2.45 -7.18
N GLN A 241 -10.75 -2.74 -6.67
CA GLN A 241 -9.65 -3.25 -7.48
C GLN A 241 -9.68 -4.78 -7.59
N GLN A 242 -9.30 -5.30 -8.76
CA GLN A 242 -8.94 -6.71 -8.94
C GLN A 242 -7.43 -6.85 -8.78
N LYS A 243 -6.99 -7.53 -7.74
CA LYS A 243 -5.57 -7.84 -7.53
C LYS A 243 -5.11 -8.95 -8.49
N SER A 244 -3.84 -8.88 -8.89
CA SER A 244 -3.28 -9.79 -9.89
C SER A 244 -1.77 -9.95 -9.73
N VAL A 245 -1.22 -11.01 -10.29
CA VAL A 245 0.22 -11.13 -10.56
C VAL A 245 0.52 -10.70 -11.99
N THR A 246 1.74 -10.24 -12.24
CA THR A 246 2.20 -9.82 -13.58
C THR A 246 3.22 -10.81 -14.11
N PHE A 247 2.95 -11.42 -15.25
CA PHE A 247 3.91 -12.20 -16.02
C PHE A 247 4.53 -11.35 -17.12
N VAL A 248 5.85 -11.41 -17.23
CA VAL A 248 6.63 -10.65 -18.20
C VAL A 248 7.45 -11.61 -19.03
N GLU A 249 7.30 -11.59 -20.32
CA GLU A 249 8.07 -12.40 -21.25
C GLU A 249 9.00 -11.51 -22.09
N LEU A 250 10.31 -11.71 -21.90
CA LEU A 250 11.36 -11.06 -22.70
C LEU A 250 11.74 -11.97 -23.87
N GLY A 251 11.32 -11.58 -25.08
CA GLY A 251 11.78 -12.17 -26.34
C GLY A 251 13.15 -11.61 -26.76
N PRO A 252 13.43 -11.51 -28.06
CA PRO A 252 14.60 -10.79 -28.59
C PRO A 252 14.64 -9.34 -28.06
N LYS A 253 15.81 -8.70 -28.07
CA LYS A 253 16.00 -7.31 -27.62
C LYS A 253 14.91 -6.40 -28.16
N GLY A 254 14.25 -5.67 -27.22
CA GLY A 254 13.13 -4.77 -27.52
C GLY A 254 11.75 -5.44 -27.63
N SER A 255 11.67 -6.78 -27.51
CA SER A 255 10.39 -7.50 -27.51
C SER A 255 9.99 -7.90 -26.08
N VAL A 256 8.92 -7.31 -25.57
CA VAL A 256 8.37 -7.60 -24.24
C VAL A 256 6.88 -7.84 -24.34
N SER A 257 6.40 -8.94 -23.78
CA SER A 257 4.99 -9.25 -23.64
C SER A 257 4.62 -9.31 -22.17
N ILE A 258 3.47 -8.76 -21.81
CA ILE A 258 2.99 -8.65 -20.42
C ILE A 258 1.59 -9.21 -20.34
N THR A 259 1.37 -10.13 -19.41
CA THR A 259 0.05 -10.67 -19.07
C THR A 259 -0.17 -10.61 -17.56
N THR A 260 -1.42 -10.55 -17.14
CA THR A 260 -1.78 -10.54 -15.73
C THR A 260 -2.75 -11.67 -15.44
N GLU A 261 -2.56 -12.34 -14.30
CA GLU A 261 -3.49 -13.35 -13.81
C GLU A 261 -4.14 -12.86 -12.51
N PRO A 262 -5.48 -12.86 -12.42
CA PRO A 262 -6.18 -12.38 -11.24
C PRO A 262 -5.91 -13.28 -10.03
N LEU A 263 -5.85 -12.65 -8.87
CA LEU A 263 -5.79 -13.31 -7.58
C LEU A 263 -7.15 -13.25 -6.90
N THR A 264 -7.51 -14.34 -6.21
CA THR A 264 -8.74 -14.42 -5.42
C THR A 264 -8.36 -14.47 -3.94
N PRO A 265 -8.70 -13.46 -3.13
CA PRO A 265 -8.38 -13.46 -1.71
C PRO A 265 -9.17 -14.52 -0.94
N LEU A 266 -8.70 -14.92 0.24
CA LEU A 266 -9.45 -15.78 1.16
C LEU A 266 -10.67 -15.02 1.70
N HIS A 267 -10.45 -13.79 2.19
CA HIS A 267 -11.49 -12.84 2.55
C HIS A 267 -11.29 -11.58 1.72
N ASP A 268 -12.32 -11.17 0.99
CA ASP A 268 -12.24 -9.94 0.21
C ASP A 268 -12.47 -8.72 1.11
N LEU A 269 -11.95 -7.57 0.69
CA LEU A 269 -12.14 -6.30 1.36
C LEU A 269 -13.19 -5.51 0.58
N ARG A 270 -14.38 -5.33 1.18
CA ARG A 270 -15.56 -4.77 0.52
C ARG A 270 -16.24 -3.69 1.34
N GLU A 271 -16.94 -2.81 0.65
CA GLU A 271 -17.79 -1.79 1.24
C GLU A 271 -19.28 -2.16 1.08
N LEU A 272 -20.05 -1.99 2.14
CA LEU A 272 -21.49 -2.12 2.14
C LEU A 272 -22.12 -0.80 2.61
N ARG A 273 -23.22 -0.41 1.97
CA ARG A 273 -23.94 0.81 2.31
C ARG A 273 -25.44 0.59 2.29
N GLY A 274 -26.13 0.94 3.37
CA GLY A 274 -27.57 0.79 3.50
C GLY A 274 -28.03 1.10 4.91
N SER A 275 -29.35 1.05 5.16
CA SER A 275 -29.89 1.14 6.51
C SER A 275 -29.58 -0.14 7.30
N TYR A 276 -29.59 -0.04 8.62
CA TYR A 276 -29.42 -1.18 9.52
C TYR A 276 -30.41 -2.32 9.19
N MET A 277 -31.69 -1.96 8.97
CA MET A 277 -32.72 -2.94 8.63
C MET A 277 -32.48 -3.63 7.28
N GLU A 278 -32.01 -2.90 6.27
CA GLU A 278 -31.67 -3.47 4.97
C GLU A 278 -30.48 -4.44 5.09
N LEU A 279 -29.41 -4.02 5.77
CA LEU A 279 -28.19 -4.84 5.89
C LEU A 279 -28.39 -6.06 6.83
N THR A 280 -29.38 -6.04 7.72
CA THR A 280 -29.72 -7.18 8.59
C THR A 280 -30.89 -8.03 8.05
N ASP A 281 -31.52 -7.64 6.93
CA ASP A 281 -32.50 -8.51 6.25
C ASP A 281 -31.80 -9.78 5.78
N ARG A 282 -32.39 -10.93 6.04
CA ARG A 282 -31.85 -12.24 5.67
C ARG A 282 -31.49 -12.35 4.18
N ARG A 283 -32.24 -11.67 3.33
CA ARG A 283 -32.00 -11.63 1.88
C ARG A 283 -30.73 -10.89 1.48
N ALA A 284 -30.23 -9.96 2.33
CA ALA A 284 -29.05 -9.17 2.06
C ALA A 284 -27.75 -9.95 2.31
N TYR A 285 -27.76 -10.87 3.28
CA TYR A 285 -26.54 -11.56 3.69
C TYR A 285 -26.55 -13.07 3.40
N GLU A 286 -27.74 -13.71 3.30
CA GLU A 286 -27.81 -15.16 3.07
C GLU A 286 -27.24 -15.53 1.68
N GLY A 287 -26.26 -16.44 1.67
CA GLY A 287 -25.55 -16.86 0.46
C GLY A 287 -24.48 -15.89 -0.05
N THR A 288 -24.16 -14.84 0.74
CA THR A 288 -23.04 -13.94 0.45
C THR A 288 -21.82 -14.29 1.30
N ALA A 289 -20.62 -13.78 0.97
CA ALA A 289 -19.42 -13.92 1.77
C ALA A 289 -19.48 -12.97 2.98
N THR A 290 -20.15 -13.40 4.04
CA THR A 290 -20.35 -12.61 5.28
C THR A 290 -19.09 -12.53 6.13
N ASP A 291 -18.12 -13.39 5.87
CA ASP A 291 -16.81 -13.47 6.50
C ASP A 291 -15.75 -12.58 5.82
N ASP A 292 -16.10 -11.89 4.74
CA ASP A 292 -15.22 -10.87 4.16
C ASP A 292 -14.94 -9.72 5.13
N TYR A 293 -13.85 -9.01 4.89
CA TYR A 293 -13.50 -7.78 5.61
C TYR A 293 -14.37 -6.63 5.12
N LEU A 294 -15.17 -6.07 6.03
CA LEU A 294 -16.20 -5.11 5.63
C LEU A 294 -15.98 -3.72 6.26
N HIS A 295 -16.20 -2.72 5.44
CA HIS A 295 -16.51 -1.36 5.85
C HIS A 295 -18.00 -1.14 5.60
N ILE A 296 -18.78 -0.91 6.67
CA ILE A 296 -20.23 -0.65 6.55
C ILE A 296 -20.50 0.84 6.80
N THR A 297 -21.24 1.45 5.88
CA THR A 297 -21.76 2.82 6.03
C THR A 297 -23.27 2.75 6.21
N LEU A 298 -23.72 3.02 7.44
CA LEU A 298 -25.15 3.09 7.76
C LEU A 298 -25.77 4.41 7.28
N THR A 299 -26.96 4.32 6.68
CA THR A 299 -27.72 5.48 6.19
C THR A 299 -28.84 5.88 7.13
N ASP A 300 -28.92 5.26 8.30
CA ASP A 300 -29.93 5.58 9.34
C ASP A 300 -29.70 6.99 9.88
N GLU A 301 -30.77 7.79 9.96
CA GLU A 301 -30.69 9.16 10.48
C GLU A 301 -30.43 9.20 12.00
N GLN A 302 -30.78 8.13 12.72
CA GLN A 302 -30.52 7.99 14.14
C GLN A 302 -29.45 6.93 14.38
N ASP A 303 -28.59 7.18 15.35
CA ASP A 303 -27.57 6.20 15.74
C ASP A 303 -28.23 4.92 16.29
N ILE A 304 -27.85 3.79 15.77
CA ILE A 304 -28.32 2.48 16.23
C ILE A 304 -27.52 2.06 17.47
N PRO A 305 -28.14 1.84 18.62
CA PRO A 305 -27.43 1.38 19.81
C PRO A 305 -26.68 0.08 19.56
N ASP A 306 -25.39 0.04 19.93
CA ASP A 306 -24.52 -1.13 19.79
C ASP A 306 -24.44 -1.68 18.35
N ALA A 307 -24.59 -0.82 17.32
CA ALA A 307 -24.65 -1.21 15.92
C ALA A 307 -23.47 -2.11 15.52
N LEU A 308 -22.24 -1.73 15.89
CA LEU A 308 -21.04 -2.50 15.56
C LEU A 308 -21.10 -3.93 16.12
N ALA A 309 -21.46 -4.09 17.40
CA ALA A 309 -21.55 -5.40 18.04
C ALA A 309 -22.66 -6.25 17.41
N ARG A 310 -23.81 -5.64 17.09
CA ARG A 310 -24.95 -6.32 16.47
C ARG A 310 -24.66 -6.76 15.04
N LEU A 311 -24.01 -5.90 14.24
CA LEU A 311 -23.62 -6.22 12.87
C LEU A 311 -22.54 -7.31 12.84
N ARG A 312 -21.62 -7.34 13.80
CA ARG A 312 -20.59 -8.40 13.90
C ARG A 312 -21.15 -9.79 14.17
N VAL A 313 -22.40 -9.91 14.59
CA VAL A 313 -23.08 -11.23 14.70
C VAL A 313 -23.32 -11.82 13.30
N LEU A 314 -23.57 -10.97 12.31
CA LEU A 314 -23.82 -11.36 10.91
C LEU A 314 -22.56 -11.27 10.05
N TYR A 315 -21.73 -10.27 10.32
CA TYR A 315 -20.51 -9.93 9.60
C TYR A 315 -19.31 -9.95 10.55
N PRO A 316 -18.78 -11.12 10.90
CA PRO A 316 -17.78 -11.25 11.98
C PRO A 316 -16.53 -10.42 11.76
N ASN A 317 -16.13 -10.20 10.50
CA ASN A 317 -14.97 -9.42 10.11
C ASN A 317 -15.31 -7.97 9.72
N LEU A 318 -16.37 -7.40 10.32
CA LEU A 318 -16.67 -5.97 10.18
C LEU A 318 -15.53 -5.16 10.81
N MET A 319 -14.71 -4.53 9.97
CA MET A 319 -13.54 -3.74 10.36
C MET A 319 -13.91 -2.32 10.74
N ARG A 320 -14.78 -1.69 9.96
CA ARG A 320 -15.12 -0.28 10.10
C ARG A 320 -16.62 -0.06 9.94
N LEU A 321 -17.17 0.83 10.79
CA LEU A 321 -18.56 1.26 10.73
C LEU A 321 -18.62 2.78 10.75
N ASP A 322 -19.20 3.34 9.71
CA ASP A 322 -19.45 4.77 9.58
C ASP A 322 -20.94 5.05 9.37
N TYR A 323 -21.33 6.31 9.52
CA TYR A 323 -22.68 6.80 9.24
C TYR A 323 -22.63 7.85 8.12
N ASP A 324 -23.55 7.73 7.16
CA ASP A 324 -23.83 8.76 6.16
C ASP A 324 -25.26 9.27 6.37
N ASN A 325 -25.44 10.13 7.36
CA ASN A 325 -26.70 10.75 7.70
C ASN A 325 -26.57 12.29 7.68
N ARG A 326 -27.67 12.99 7.94
CA ARG A 326 -27.69 14.46 7.92
C ARG A 326 -26.64 15.06 8.86
N ARG A 327 -26.49 14.49 10.06
CA ARG A 327 -25.51 14.95 11.06
C ARG A 327 -24.06 14.87 10.50
N THR A 328 -23.67 13.72 9.93
CA THR A 328 -22.30 13.52 9.43
C THR A 328 -22.02 14.40 8.22
N ARG A 329 -23.02 14.66 7.37
CA ARG A 329 -22.88 15.56 6.21
C ARG A 329 -22.74 17.02 6.63
N GLU A 330 -23.52 17.47 7.64
CA GLU A 330 -23.47 18.83 8.17
C GLU A 330 -22.14 19.10 8.90
N GLN A 331 -21.56 18.09 9.57
CA GLN A 331 -20.22 18.19 10.18
C GLN A 331 -19.10 18.38 9.16
N GLN A 332 -19.22 17.81 7.97
CA GLN A 332 -18.23 18.00 6.89
C GLN A 332 -18.33 19.40 6.23
N THR A 333 -19.45 20.08 6.40
CA THR A 333 -19.70 21.44 5.82
C THR A 333 -19.43 22.58 6.81
N VAL A 334 -18.86 22.33 7.99
CA VAL A 334 -18.50 23.40 8.94
C VAL A 334 -17.45 24.29 8.30
N GLU A 335 -17.91 25.39 7.72
CA GLU A 335 -17.10 26.52 7.28
C GLU A 335 -16.26 27.04 8.45
N GLY A 336 -15.01 27.32 8.15
CA GLY A 336 -13.95 27.63 9.08
C GLY A 336 -14.16 28.81 10.05
N PRO A 337 -13.16 29.20 10.81
CA PRO A 337 -13.23 29.90 12.10
C PRO A 337 -13.84 31.32 12.10
N ALA A 338 -14.25 31.85 10.97
CA ALA A 338 -14.76 33.22 10.86
C ALA A 338 -16.16 33.46 11.50
N ARG A 339 -16.95 32.40 11.80
CA ARG A 339 -18.26 32.53 12.48
C ARG A 339 -18.21 32.36 13.99
N ALA A 340 -17.14 31.79 14.50
CA ALA A 340 -17.01 31.47 15.94
C ALA A 340 -16.86 32.73 16.82
N GLU A 341 -16.36 33.85 16.30
CA GLU A 341 -16.13 35.06 17.09
C GLU A 341 -17.37 35.89 17.43
N GLN A 342 -18.56 35.53 16.89
CA GLN A 342 -19.80 36.31 17.08
C GLN A 342 -20.89 35.60 17.89
N GLN A 343 -20.67 34.36 18.35
CA GLN A 343 -21.69 33.59 19.07
C GLN A 343 -21.45 33.59 20.57
N THR A 344 -22.51 33.59 21.33
CA THR A 344 -22.45 33.42 22.79
C THR A 344 -22.07 31.97 23.13
N PRO A 345 -21.47 31.70 24.30
CA PRO A 345 -21.14 30.35 24.75
C PRO A 345 -22.31 29.37 24.80
N LEU A 346 -23.50 29.85 25.11
CA LEU A 346 -24.72 29.05 25.05
C LEU A 346 -25.09 28.69 23.61
N GLU A 347 -24.96 29.63 22.69
CA GLU A 347 -25.18 29.37 21.24
C GLU A 347 -24.19 28.39 20.70
N HIS A 348 -22.89 28.48 21.06
CA HIS A 348 -21.87 27.49 20.72
C HIS A 348 -22.23 26.10 21.26
N PHE A 349 -22.62 26.04 22.52
CA PHE A 349 -23.00 24.76 23.15
C PHE A 349 -24.27 24.18 22.51
N ALA A 350 -25.27 25.02 22.24
CA ALA A 350 -26.50 24.59 21.57
C ALA A 350 -26.26 24.08 20.16
N ALA A 351 -25.39 24.75 19.39
CA ALA A 351 -24.99 24.29 18.06
C ALA A 351 -24.23 22.95 18.13
N PHE A 352 -23.30 22.80 19.08
CA PHE A 352 -22.58 21.54 19.32
C PHE A 352 -23.54 20.43 19.76
N TYR A 353 -24.47 20.71 20.70
CA TYR A 353 -25.44 19.72 21.15
C TYR A 353 -26.35 19.27 20.00
N GLN A 354 -26.81 20.20 19.16
CA GLN A 354 -27.64 19.90 17.98
C GLN A 354 -26.88 19.06 16.96
N LEU A 355 -25.60 19.35 16.75
CA LEU A 355 -24.73 18.55 15.88
C LEU A 355 -24.54 17.13 16.39
N GLN A 356 -24.42 16.95 17.70
CA GLN A 356 -24.18 15.63 18.31
C GLN A 356 -25.46 14.79 18.45
N ASN A 357 -26.62 15.41 18.66
CA ASN A 357 -27.85 14.72 19.03
C ASN A 357 -28.96 14.79 17.99
N ASN A 358 -28.74 15.44 16.84
CA ASN A 358 -29.73 15.69 15.77
C ASN A 358 -31.03 16.35 16.25
N GLN A 359 -31.01 17.00 17.41
CA GLN A 359 -32.15 17.72 17.98
C GLN A 359 -31.67 18.91 18.81
N PRO A 360 -32.42 20.03 18.84
CA PRO A 360 -32.05 21.18 19.63
C PRO A 360 -32.14 20.87 21.13
N LEU A 361 -31.47 21.70 21.95
CA LEU A 361 -31.67 21.69 23.41
C LEU A 361 -33.15 21.96 23.71
N SER A 362 -33.72 21.23 24.70
CA SER A 362 -35.00 21.60 25.27
C SER A 362 -34.89 22.93 26.04
N GLU A 363 -36.01 23.59 26.29
CA GLU A 363 -36.02 24.83 27.08
C GLU A 363 -35.42 24.64 28.48
N GLU A 364 -35.67 23.48 29.14
CA GLU A 364 -35.12 23.13 30.44
C GLU A 364 -33.60 22.92 30.37
N GLN A 365 -33.12 22.25 29.33
CA GLN A 365 -31.67 22.02 29.09
C GLN A 365 -30.95 23.33 28.80
N ALA A 366 -31.51 24.19 27.96
CA ALA A 366 -30.94 25.50 27.64
C ALA A 366 -30.86 26.40 28.90
N ALA A 367 -31.93 26.42 29.73
CA ALA A 367 -31.94 27.17 30.99
C ALA A 367 -30.89 26.65 31.98
N PHE A 368 -30.73 25.33 32.09
CA PHE A 368 -29.70 24.70 32.92
C PHE A 368 -28.28 25.06 32.46
N CYS A 369 -28.01 24.95 31.16
CA CYS A 369 -26.71 25.31 30.56
C CYS A 369 -26.40 26.79 30.78
N GLN A 370 -27.38 27.67 30.60
CA GLN A 370 -27.20 29.11 30.84
C GLN A 370 -26.82 29.40 32.30
N GLN A 371 -27.53 28.79 33.28
CA GLN A 371 -27.19 28.95 34.68
C GLN A 371 -25.79 28.42 35.02
N LEU A 372 -25.39 27.31 34.42
CA LEU A 372 -24.06 26.72 34.64
C LEU A 372 -22.95 27.62 34.08
N ILE A 373 -23.13 28.13 32.86
CA ILE A 373 -22.21 29.07 32.22
C ILE A 373 -22.05 30.33 33.05
N GLU A 374 -23.18 30.92 33.53
CA GLU A 374 -23.14 32.11 34.36
C GLU A 374 -22.48 31.87 35.73
N SER A 375 -22.64 30.67 36.30
CA SER A 375 -22.00 30.32 37.59
C SER A 375 -20.48 30.18 37.48
N ILE A 376 -19.99 29.64 36.35
CA ILE A 376 -18.55 29.49 36.10
C ILE A 376 -17.90 30.88 35.91
N TRP A 377 -18.50 31.76 35.12
CA TRP A 377 -17.94 33.10 34.91
C TRP A 377 -18.04 34.04 36.09
N LYS A 378 -19.08 33.93 36.91
CA LYS A 378 -19.12 34.70 38.17
C LYS A 378 -18.11 34.21 39.22
N GLY A 379 -17.63 32.97 39.10
CA GLY A 379 -16.58 32.43 39.98
C GLY A 379 -15.16 32.83 39.60
N GLU A 380 -14.94 33.32 38.35
CA GLU A 380 -13.61 33.81 37.92
C GLU A 380 -13.38 35.29 38.27
N ASP A 381 -14.45 36.08 38.53
CA ASP A 381 -14.35 37.49 38.95
C ASP A 381 -14.10 37.65 40.47
N ASP A 382 -14.19 36.59 41.27
CA ASP A 382 -13.97 36.59 42.72
C ASP A 382 -12.64 35.89 43.16
N ALA A 383 -11.74 35.52 42.18
CA ALA A 383 -10.44 34.91 42.43
C ALA A 383 -9.33 35.81 41.86
#